data_2d4964dc5f480de64ec7c0f80bd4a8ea
#
_entry.id   2d4964dc5f480de64ec7c0f80bd4a8ea
#
_cell.length_a   1.000
_cell.length_b   1.000
_cell.length_c   1.000
_cell.angle_alpha   90.00
_cell.angle_beta   90.00
_cell.angle_gamma   90.00
#
_symmetry.space_group_name_H-M   'P 1'
#
loop_
_entity.id
_entity.type
_entity.pdbx_description
1 polymer ?
#
loop_
_entity_poly.entity_id
_entity_poly.type
_entity_poly.pdbx_seq_one_letter_code
_entity_poly.pdbx_strand_id
1 'polypeptide(L)'
;MKRPLACAGFLYLVIQLLAAFLPPAAFGPLAAVFLAAVFPAWKLGGRFRTHAVLACTVTGAALLLRMAAFTWMMAPIQARAGTQAEIHAAVVETSPGFLEDTVRAGVLVDEVNGMAVRPFRVYFLSLPQALPGECFSARVEFAELEENEYTYGNYADGIFLAGEYLDGFLPQGESGALWARAKRVQAALSMALRKVLAQPYAGAAAAMTAGDRALLTDEVKDAFRGAGLSHVLVVSGLHLSAVGGLVYAAVRRMGRRRLACACAMFSSLAFMCLTGFTPSVVRAGTAMLLLYGGALFNRKSDALTSLGLAALLLCLQNPYAAVDVSLLLSFSATLGVLWVTAEHRRWRAGSAAQGKNAAR
;
A
#
# COMPACT_ATOMS: atom_id res chain seq x y z
N MET A 1 7.59 -21.34 18.96
CA MET A 1 6.81 -20.13 18.52
C MET A 1 5.43 -20.52 18.08
N LYS A 2 4.38 -19.87 18.61
CA LYS A 2 2.99 -20.18 18.17
C LYS A 2 2.63 -19.49 16.82
N ARG A 3 3.37 -18.42 16.43
CA ARG A 3 3.06 -17.58 15.24
C ARG A 3 4.34 -17.01 14.60
N PRO A 4 5.18 -17.83 13.95
CA PRO A 4 6.48 -17.38 13.45
C PRO A 4 6.36 -16.31 12.35
N LEU A 5 5.39 -16.42 11.43
CA LEU A 5 5.16 -15.44 10.36
C LEU A 5 4.70 -14.08 10.89
N ALA A 6 3.83 -14.05 11.92
CA ALA A 6 3.45 -12.79 12.55
C ALA A 6 4.66 -12.09 13.17
N CYS A 7 5.46 -12.83 13.94
CA CYS A 7 6.68 -12.29 14.56
C CYS A 7 7.67 -11.78 13.50
N ALA A 8 7.89 -12.53 12.42
CA ALA A 8 8.77 -12.12 11.34
C ALA A 8 8.28 -10.84 10.64
N GLY A 9 6.98 -10.78 10.30
CA GLY A 9 6.41 -9.62 9.62
C GLY A 9 6.44 -8.34 10.47
N PHE A 10 6.07 -8.43 11.74
CA PHE A 10 6.15 -7.26 12.62
C PHE A 10 7.58 -6.83 12.89
N LEU A 11 8.49 -7.78 13.12
CA LEU A 11 9.90 -7.46 13.30
C LEU A 11 10.48 -6.80 12.05
N TYR A 12 10.15 -7.33 10.86
CA TYR A 12 10.57 -6.74 9.59
C TYR A 12 10.08 -5.30 9.46
N LEU A 13 8.79 -5.04 9.73
CA LEU A 13 8.20 -3.70 9.69
C LEU A 13 8.93 -2.73 10.64
N VAL A 14 9.16 -3.15 11.89
CA VAL A 14 9.85 -2.32 12.89
C VAL A 14 11.28 -2.02 12.46
N ILE A 15 12.01 -3.00 11.92
CA ILE A 15 13.37 -2.77 11.44
C ILE A 15 13.39 -1.80 10.25
N GLN A 16 12.45 -1.92 9.30
CA GLN A 16 12.35 -0.98 8.18
C GLN A 16 12.01 0.44 8.64
N LEU A 17 11.14 0.57 9.65
CA LEU A 17 10.83 1.87 10.26
C LEU A 17 12.07 2.48 10.93
N LEU A 18 12.81 1.71 11.73
CA LEU A 18 14.03 2.20 12.38
C LEU A 18 15.14 2.51 11.38
N ALA A 19 15.25 1.71 10.31
CA ALA A 19 16.23 1.94 9.24
C ALA A 19 15.99 3.25 8.47
N ALA A 20 14.78 3.81 8.51
CA ALA A 20 14.50 5.11 7.90
C ALA A 20 15.29 6.27 8.53
N PHE A 21 15.69 6.13 9.80
CA PHE A 21 16.45 7.11 10.55
C PHE A 21 17.98 6.87 10.51
N LEU A 22 18.42 5.83 9.81
CA LEU A 22 19.83 5.49 9.69
C LEU A 22 20.39 5.94 8.33
N PRO A 23 21.67 6.39 8.29
CA PRO A 23 22.30 6.70 7.01
C PRO A 23 22.49 5.42 6.19
N PRO A 24 22.37 5.49 4.84
CA PRO A 24 22.47 4.32 3.97
C PRO A 24 23.78 3.52 4.13
N ALA A 25 24.88 4.19 4.46
CA ALA A 25 26.18 3.57 4.72
C ALA A 25 26.17 2.59 5.92
N ALA A 26 25.23 2.74 6.85
CA ALA A 26 25.12 1.87 8.01
C ALA A 26 24.43 0.52 7.71
N PHE A 27 23.66 0.40 6.62
CA PHE A 27 22.86 -0.80 6.36
C PHE A 27 23.72 -2.06 6.16
N GLY A 28 24.78 -1.97 5.36
CA GLY A 28 25.69 -3.10 5.11
C GLY A 28 26.39 -3.62 6.37
N PRO A 29 27.11 -2.78 7.10
CA PRO A 29 27.80 -3.18 8.34
C PRO A 29 26.83 -3.74 9.40
N LEU A 30 25.68 -3.11 9.62
CA LEU A 30 24.68 -3.61 10.56
C LEU A 30 24.09 -4.95 10.13
N ALA A 31 23.79 -5.12 8.84
CA ALA A 31 23.31 -6.40 8.31
C ALA A 31 24.34 -7.51 8.55
N ALA A 32 25.63 -7.25 8.29
CA ALA A 32 26.71 -8.19 8.53
C ALA A 32 26.81 -8.61 10.00
N VAL A 33 26.71 -7.66 10.93
CA VAL A 33 26.71 -7.93 12.38
C VAL A 33 25.53 -8.84 12.79
N PHE A 34 24.31 -8.53 12.34
CA PHE A 34 23.14 -9.35 12.69
C PHE A 34 23.20 -10.74 12.05
N LEU A 35 23.68 -10.88 10.81
CA LEU A 35 23.85 -12.16 10.16
C LEU A 35 24.96 -12.99 10.82
N ALA A 36 26.07 -12.39 11.21
CA ALA A 36 27.12 -13.06 11.97
C ALA A 36 26.62 -13.53 13.35
N ALA A 37 25.73 -12.76 14.00
CA ALA A 37 25.12 -13.12 15.27
C ALA A 37 24.17 -14.34 15.18
N VAL A 38 23.79 -14.79 13.99
CA VAL A 38 23.00 -16.04 13.81
C VAL A 38 23.79 -17.25 14.34
N PHE A 39 25.10 -17.30 14.13
CA PHE A 39 25.92 -18.42 14.57
C PHE A 39 25.97 -18.59 16.09
N PRO A 40 26.30 -17.55 16.90
CA PRO A 40 26.19 -17.68 18.35
C PRO A 40 24.74 -17.85 18.84
N ALA A 41 23.75 -17.23 18.17
CA ALA A 41 22.34 -17.42 18.51
C ALA A 41 21.90 -18.89 18.31
N TRP A 42 22.46 -19.57 17.31
CA TRP A 42 22.18 -21.00 17.05
C TRP A 42 22.73 -21.93 18.15
N LYS A 43 23.81 -21.52 18.83
CA LYS A 43 24.38 -22.26 19.98
C LYS A 43 23.59 -22.10 21.28
N LEU A 44 22.66 -21.14 21.37
CA LEU A 44 21.78 -20.99 22.51
C LEU A 44 20.88 -22.23 22.68
N GLY A 45 20.59 -22.55 23.93
CA GLY A 45 19.71 -23.70 24.24
C GLY A 45 18.22 -23.35 24.25
N GLY A 46 17.38 -24.39 24.04
CA GLY A 46 15.95 -24.33 24.28
C GLY A 46 15.16 -23.35 23.41
N ARG A 47 14.16 -22.70 24.01
CA ARG A 47 13.23 -21.77 23.29
C ARG A 47 13.92 -20.49 22.83
N PHE A 48 14.98 -20.06 23.48
CA PHE A 48 15.70 -18.82 23.14
C PHE A 48 16.40 -18.94 21.77
N ARG A 49 16.89 -20.10 21.39
CA ARG A 49 17.54 -20.35 20.10
C ARG A 49 16.68 -19.94 18.91
N THR A 50 15.43 -20.42 18.85
CA THR A 50 14.54 -20.15 17.71
C THR A 50 14.16 -18.68 17.61
N HIS A 51 13.98 -17.99 18.75
CA HIS A 51 13.66 -16.57 18.75
C HIS A 51 14.87 -15.72 18.35
N ALA A 52 16.04 -16.01 18.89
CA ALA A 52 17.28 -15.30 18.58
C ALA A 52 17.71 -15.48 17.11
N VAL A 53 17.67 -16.70 16.62
CA VAL A 53 17.98 -16.99 15.20
C VAL A 53 17.00 -16.26 14.29
N LEU A 54 15.68 -16.33 14.54
CA LEU A 54 14.70 -15.62 13.74
C LEU A 54 14.93 -14.10 13.79
N ALA A 55 15.19 -13.54 14.98
CA ALA A 55 15.43 -12.11 15.12
C ALA A 55 16.65 -11.66 14.32
N CYS A 56 17.78 -12.36 14.46
CA CYS A 56 19.01 -12.03 13.75
C CYS A 56 18.85 -12.18 12.22
N THR A 57 18.22 -13.25 11.75
CA THR A 57 18.05 -13.49 10.30
C THR A 57 17.09 -12.48 9.67
N VAL A 58 15.94 -12.19 10.31
CA VAL A 58 14.98 -11.21 9.81
C VAL A 58 15.57 -9.81 9.80
N THR A 59 16.30 -9.42 10.86
CA THR A 59 16.94 -8.10 10.93
C THR A 59 18.02 -7.95 9.86
N GLY A 60 18.90 -8.93 9.73
CA GLY A 60 19.96 -8.90 8.71
C GLY A 60 19.38 -8.87 7.29
N ALA A 61 18.38 -9.70 7.00
CA ALA A 61 17.70 -9.70 5.70
C ALA A 61 16.96 -8.37 5.43
N ALA A 62 16.31 -7.79 6.43
CA ALA A 62 15.62 -6.50 6.30
C ALA A 62 16.59 -5.37 5.93
N LEU A 63 17.74 -5.31 6.58
CA LEU A 63 18.78 -4.31 6.30
C LEU A 63 19.43 -4.52 4.92
N LEU A 64 19.69 -5.77 4.51
CA LEU A 64 20.18 -6.06 3.15
C LEU A 64 19.18 -5.64 2.08
N LEU A 65 17.89 -5.93 2.28
CA LEU A 65 16.83 -5.52 1.35
C LEU A 65 16.69 -3.98 1.30
N ARG A 66 16.85 -3.32 2.44
CA ARG A 66 16.88 -1.84 2.49
C ARG A 66 18.07 -1.28 1.72
N MET A 67 19.26 -1.85 1.90
CA MET A 67 20.47 -1.46 1.16
C MET A 67 20.27 -1.70 -0.35
N ALA A 68 19.74 -2.86 -0.74
CA ALA A 68 19.46 -3.16 -2.14
C ALA A 68 18.42 -2.19 -2.74
N ALA A 69 17.35 -1.86 -2.00
CA ALA A 69 16.36 -0.88 -2.45
C ALA A 69 16.98 0.51 -2.61
N PHE A 70 17.84 0.92 -1.67
CA PHE A 70 18.56 2.19 -1.80
C PHE A 70 19.47 2.20 -3.04
N THR A 71 20.34 1.20 -3.19
CA THR A 71 21.35 1.17 -4.26
C THR A 71 20.77 0.95 -5.65
N TRP A 72 19.69 0.15 -5.77
CA TRP A 72 19.14 -0.24 -7.07
C TRP A 72 17.86 0.50 -7.47
N MET A 73 17.16 1.08 -6.50
CA MET A 73 15.94 1.84 -6.79
C MET A 73 16.13 3.33 -6.56
N MET A 74 16.48 3.75 -5.35
CA MET A 74 16.46 5.15 -4.95
C MET A 74 17.66 5.93 -5.51
N ALA A 75 18.89 5.50 -5.26
CA ALA A 75 20.10 6.24 -5.62
C ALA A 75 20.25 6.51 -7.13
N PRO A 76 19.97 5.55 -8.06
CA PRO A 76 20.05 5.82 -9.50
C PRO A 76 19.00 6.80 -10.00
N ILE A 77 17.83 6.86 -9.32
CA ILE A 77 16.77 7.80 -9.65
C ILE A 77 17.15 9.19 -9.14
N GLN A 78 17.54 9.31 -7.87
CA GLN A 78 17.96 10.58 -7.28
C GLN A 78 19.18 11.22 -7.95
N ALA A 79 20.10 10.41 -8.49
CA ALA A 79 21.25 10.90 -9.25
C ALA A 79 20.87 11.67 -10.53
N ARG A 80 19.60 11.64 -10.95
CA ARG A 80 19.07 12.41 -12.10
C ARG A 80 18.55 13.79 -11.71
N ALA A 81 18.49 14.11 -10.43
CA ALA A 81 18.07 15.44 -9.96
C ALA A 81 18.94 16.55 -10.59
N GLY A 82 18.32 17.65 -10.98
CA GLY A 82 18.98 18.77 -11.67
C GLY A 82 19.27 18.50 -13.15
N THR A 83 18.85 17.37 -13.74
CA THR A 83 19.06 17.10 -15.16
C THR A 83 17.79 17.33 -15.97
N GLN A 84 17.96 17.89 -17.17
CA GLN A 84 16.89 18.00 -18.17
C GLN A 84 16.94 16.80 -19.10
N ALA A 85 15.76 16.25 -19.41
CA ALA A 85 15.65 15.10 -20.30
C ALA A 85 14.32 15.11 -21.05
N GLU A 86 14.33 14.48 -22.23
CA GLU A 86 13.12 14.08 -22.90
C GLU A 86 12.67 12.74 -22.33
N ILE A 87 11.43 12.65 -21.86
CA ILE A 87 10.89 11.43 -21.27
C ILE A 87 9.75 10.88 -22.12
N HIS A 88 9.63 9.54 -22.11
CA HIS A 88 8.38 8.85 -22.41
C HIS A 88 7.82 8.35 -21.08
N ALA A 89 6.53 8.65 -20.83
CA ALA A 89 5.92 8.31 -19.56
C ALA A 89 4.43 8.02 -19.70
N ALA A 90 3.90 7.21 -18.79
CA ALA A 90 2.48 6.92 -18.68
C ALA A 90 1.90 7.54 -17.40
N VAL A 91 0.77 8.23 -17.52
CA VAL A 91 0.07 8.86 -16.39
C VAL A 91 -0.57 7.81 -15.51
N VAL A 92 -0.18 7.75 -14.25
CA VAL A 92 -0.71 6.78 -13.26
C VAL A 92 -1.91 7.36 -12.51
N GLU A 93 -1.78 8.61 -12.06
CA GLU A 93 -2.82 9.29 -11.30
C GLU A 93 -2.77 10.79 -11.58
N THR A 94 -3.93 11.43 -11.48
CA THR A 94 -4.06 12.87 -11.64
C THR A 94 -4.89 13.46 -10.52
N SER A 95 -4.61 14.71 -10.19
CA SER A 95 -5.41 15.54 -9.30
C SER A 95 -5.45 16.97 -9.87
N PRO A 96 -6.45 17.78 -9.53
CA PRO A 96 -6.53 19.16 -9.99
C PRO A 96 -5.23 19.91 -9.72
N GLY A 97 -4.72 20.60 -10.74
CA GLY A 97 -3.55 21.46 -10.65
C GLY A 97 -3.84 22.79 -9.93
N PHE A 98 -2.83 23.63 -9.84
CA PHE A 98 -2.97 24.99 -9.29
C PHE A 98 -3.46 26.00 -10.35
N LEU A 99 -3.24 25.71 -11.64
CA LEU A 99 -3.68 26.51 -12.79
C LEU A 99 -4.84 25.78 -13.48
N GLU A 100 -5.75 26.54 -14.13
CA GLU A 100 -6.99 26.02 -14.71
C GLU A 100 -6.77 24.91 -15.75
N ASP A 101 -5.67 24.97 -16.52
CA ASP A 101 -5.37 23.99 -17.58
C ASP A 101 -4.27 22.99 -17.22
N THR A 102 -3.94 22.85 -15.93
CA THR A 102 -2.90 21.95 -15.49
C THR A 102 -3.42 20.90 -14.51
N VAL A 103 -2.72 19.79 -14.45
CA VAL A 103 -2.96 18.73 -13.47
C VAL A 103 -1.69 18.41 -12.70
N ARG A 104 -1.85 18.08 -11.43
CA ARG A 104 -0.81 17.40 -10.67
C ARG A 104 -0.88 15.92 -11.04
N ALA A 105 0.24 15.34 -11.45
CA ALA A 105 0.25 13.98 -11.95
C ALA A 105 1.40 13.16 -11.38
N GLY A 106 1.08 11.94 -10.93
CA GLY A 106 2.06 10.89 -10.75
C GLY A 106 2.22 10.13 -12.07
N VAL A 107 3.42 10.11 -12.62
CA VAL A 107 3.70 9.43 -13.89
C VAL A 107 4.71 8.31 -13.70
N LEU A 108 4.65 7.31 -14.57
CA LEU A 108 5.61 6.22 -14.65
C LEU A 108 6.47 6.45 -15.88
N VAL A 109 7.73 6.81 -15.68
CA VAL A 109 8.71 7.04 -16.75
C VAL A 109 9.34 5.71 -17.11
N ASP A 110 9.34 5.35 -18.39
CA ASP A 110 9.91 4.12 -18.95
C ASP A 110 11.02 4.36 -19.98
N GLU A 111 11.11 5.58 -20.56
CA GLU A 111 12.21 5.99 -21.40
C GLU A 111 12.74 7.38 -21.00
N VAL A 112 14.04 7.57 -21.13
CA VAL A 112 14.73 8.85 -20.91
C VAL A 112 15.72 9.07 -22.03
N ASN A 113 15.60 10.18 -22.77
CA ASN A 113 16.42 10.52 -23.94
C ASN A 113 16.46 9.39 -24.99
N GLY A 114 15.31 8.76 -25.26
CA GLY A 114 15.17 7.67 -26.23
C GLY A 114 15.77 6.32 -25.79
N MET A 115 16.23 6.23 -24.53
CA MET A 115 16.74 4.99 -23.96
C MET A 115 15.74 4.42 -22.97
N ALA A 116 15.39 3.14 -23.15
CA ALA A 116 14.54 2.44 -22.20
C ALA A 116 15.25 2.32 -20.82
N VAL A 117 14.54 2.69 -19.77
CA VAL A 117 15.02 2.63 -18.40
C VAL A 117 14.12 1.72 -17.56
N ARG A 118 14.62 1.28 -16.43
CA ARG A 118 13.74 0.62 -15.46
C ARG A 118 12.65 1.61 -15.06
N PRO A 119 11.35 1.27 -15.18
CA PRO A 119 10.27 2.20 -14.89
C PRO A 119 10.35 2.74 -13.47
N PHE A 120 10.24 4.06 -13.31
CA PHE A 120 10.24 4.74 -12.03
C PHE A 120 9.17 5.83 -11.99
N ARG A 121 8.70 6.15 -10.79
CA ARG A 121 7.66 7.15 -10.59
C ARG A 121 8.26 8.53 -10.37
N VAL A 122 7.64 9.53 -11.01
CA VAL A 122 7.94 10.96 -10.83
C VAL A 122 6.64 11.69 -10.55
N TYR A 123 6.68 12.67 -9.69
CA TYR A 123 5.53 13.51 -9.37
C TYR A 123 5.69 14.89 -9.98
N PHE A 124 4.70 15.30 -10.78
CA PHE A 124 4.63 16.62 -11.40
C PHE A 124 3.58 17.47 -10.69
N LEU A 125 3.97 18.69 -10.31
CA LEU A 125 3.07 19.69 -9.72
C LEU A 125 2.21 20.39 -10.78
N SER A 126 2.72 20.51 -11.99
CA SER A 126 2.04 21.15 -13.12
C SER A 126 2.39 20.39 -14.39
N LEU A 127 1.42 19.68 -14.96
CA LEU A 127 1.49 19.01 -16.24
C LEU A 127 0.29 19.45 -17.07
N PRO A 128 0.39 19.59 -18.40
CA PRO A 128 -0.79 19.76 -19.25
C PRO A 128 -1.84 18.69 -19.01
N GLN A 129 -3.12 19.02 -19.28
CA GLN A 129 -4.21 18.06 -19.03
C GLN A 129 -3.91 16.72 -19.69
N ALA A 130 -3.83 15.68 -18.86
CA ALA A 130 -3.62 14.29 -19.28
C ALA A 130 -4.49 13.36 -18.40
N LEU A 131 -4.94 12.27 -18.99
CA LEU A 131 -5.80 11.30 -18.31
C LEU A 131 -5.00 10.10 -17.79
N PRO A 132 -5.40 9.48 -16.68
CA PRO A 132 -4.78 8.27 -16.19
C PRO A 132 -4.80 7.14 -17.24
N GLY A 133 -3.64 6.57 -17.52
CA GLY A 133 -3.45 5.54 -18.56
C GLY A 133 -3.00 6.06 -19.92
N GLU A 134 -2.94 7.36 -20.12
CA GLU A 134 -2.35 7.97 -21.33
C GLU A 134 -0.83 7.96 -21.26
N CYS A 135 -0.19 7.75 -22.40
CA CYS A 135 1.25 7.90 -22.60
C CYS A 135 1.54 9.24 -23.27
N PHE A 136 2.64 9.85 -22.90
CA PHE A 136 3.10 11.10 -23.50
C PHE A 136 4.62 11.17 -23.54
N SER A 137 5.14 12.00 -24.44
CA SER A 137 6.52 12.46 -24.39
C SER A 137 6.54 13.95 -24.05
N ALA A 138 7.51 14.35 -23.26
CA ALA A 138 7.73 15.75 -22.91
C ALA A 138 9.18 15.99 -22.49
N ARG A 139 9.61 17.23 -22.58
CA ARG A 139 10.87 17.69 -22.02
C ARG A 139 10.64 18.16 -20.61
N VAL A 140 11.39 17.62 -19.68
CA VAL A 140 11.21 17.86 -18.24
C VAL A 140 12.55 18.11 -17.56
N GLU A 141 12.51 18.78 -16.43
CA GLU A 141 13.63 18.89 -15.49
C GLU A 141 13.31 18.06 -14.25
N PHE A 142 14.24 17.19 -13.88
CA PHE A 142 14.10 16.41 -12.65
C PHE A 142 14.59 17.24 -11.46
N ALA A 143 13.74 17.41 -10.46
CA ALA A 143 14.05 18.11 -9.22
C ALA A 143 14.09 17.15 -8.03
N GLU A 144 14.84 17.50 -7.02
CA GLU A 144 14.74 16.82 -5.73
C GLU A 144 13.35 17.04 -5.11
N LEU A 145 12.87 16.04 -4.39
CA LEU A 145 11.66 16.22 -3.60
C LEU A 145 11.98 17.17 -2.45
N GLU A 146 11.19 18.23 -2.31
CA GLU A 146 11.26 19.10 -1.14
C GLU A 146 11.03 18.31 0.13
N GLU A 147 11.91 18.48 1.13
CA GLU A 147 11.72 17.87 2.45
C GLU A 147 10.55 18.53 3.18
N ASN A 148 9.41 17.85 3.14
CA ASN A 148 8.19 18.27 3.81
C ASN A 148 7.49 17.06 4.47
N GLU A 149 6.35 17.30 5.10
CA GLU A 149 5.57 16.25 5.76
C GLU A 149 5.10 15.12 4.82
N TYR A 150 5.07 15.35 3.50
CA TYR A 150 4.64 14.39 2.48
C TYR A 150 5.81 13.55 1.91
N THR A 151 7.06 13.88 2.20
CA THR A 151 8.25 13.20 1.63
C THR A 151 8.25 11.70 1.92
N TYR A 152 7.94 11.33 3.15
CA TYR A 152 7.86 9.92 3.54
C TYR A 152 6.71 9.18 2.84
N GLY A 153 5.58 9.84 2.60
CA GLY A 153 4.48 9.32 1.80
C GLY A 153 4.89 9.06 0.35
N ASN A 154 5.60 10.01 -0.26
CA ASN A 154 6.15 9.87 -1.61
C ASN A 154 7.12 8.68 -1.71
N TYR A 155 8.03 8.53 -0.75
CA TYR A 155 8.94 7.38 -0.70
C TYR A 155 8.19 6.05 -0.55
N ALA A 156 7.12 6.02 0.24
CA ALA A 156 6.28 4.84 0.40
C ALA A 156 5.56 4.47 -0.91
N ASP A 157 5.20 5.47 -1.73
CA ASP A 157 4.60 5.27 -3.05
C ASP A 157 5.65 5.00 -4.15
N GLY A 158 6.95 4.99 -3.80
CA GLY A 158 8.05 4.75 -4.74
C GLY A 158 8.39 5.96 -5.61
N ILE A 159 8.03 7.16 -5.16
CA ILE A 159 8.34 8.44 -5.80
C ILE A 159 9.56 9.02 -5.11
N PHE A 160 10.66 9.17 -5.85
CA PHE A 160 11.94 9.64 -5.33
C PHE A 160 12.43 10.94 -5.97
N LEU A 161 11.71 11.42 -7.02
CA LEU A 161 11.97 12.68 -7.71
C LEU A 161 10.67 13.42 -7.97
N ALA A 162 10.76 14.74 -7.97
CA ALA A 162 9.79 15.63 -8.60
C ALA A 162 10.19 15.87 -10.06
N GLY A 163 9.22 16.26 -10.88
CA GLY A 163 9.45 16.69 -12.26
C GLY A 163 8.83 18.05 -12.48
N GLU A 164 9.56 18.91 -13.17
CA GLU A 164 9.07 20.18 -13.68
C GLU A 164 8.89 20.07 -15.20
N TYR A 165 7.69 20.35 -15.67
CA TYR A 165 7.39 20.35 -17.10
C TYR A 165 8.00 21.60 -17.74
N LEU A 166 8.78 21.41 -18.81
CA LEU A 166 9.37 22.51 -19.57
C LEU A 166 8.58 22.78 -20.86
N ASP A 167 8.59 21.84 -21.79
CA ASP A 167 7.93 21.97 -23.09
C ASP A 167 7.70 20.62 -23.79
N GLY A 168 7.15 20.65 -25.01
CA GLY A 168 7.11 19.52 -25.92
C GLY A 168 6.12 18.41 -25.55
N PHE A 169 5.01 18.73 -24.86
CA PHE A 169 4.01 17.73 -24.54
C PHE A 169 3.36 17.14 -25.80
N LEU A 170 3.62 15.86 -26.05
CA LEU A 170 3.09 15.11 -27.19
C LEU A 170 2.37 13.86 -26.67
N PRO A 171 1.03 13.78 -26.77
CA PRO A 171 0.30 12.55 -26.46
C PRO A 171 0.72 11.43 -27.41
N GLN A 172 1.04 10.26 -26.85
CA GLN A 172 1.49 9.07 -27.61
C GLN A 172 0.50 7.90 -27.51
N GLY A 173 -0.75 8.19 -27.18
CA GLY A 173 -1.79 7.19 -27.10
C GLY A 173 -1.93 6.58 -25.69
N GLU A 174 -2.41 5.34 -25.62
CA GLU A 174 -2.76 4.69 -24.37
C GLU A 174 -1.79 3.57 -24.00
N SER A 175 -1.44 3.45 -22.73
CA SER A 175 -0.66 2.32 -22.22
C SER A 175 -1.45 1.01 -22.32
N GLY A 176 -0.83 -0.02 -22.91
CA GLY A 176 -1.39 -1.37 -22.96
C GLY A 176 -1.33 -2.14 -21.64
N ALA A 177 -0.67 -1.61 -20.63
CA ALA A 177 -0.46 -2.27 -19.34
C ALA A 177 -1.78 -2.56 -18.60
N LEU A 178 -1.81 -3.66 -17.84
CA LEU A 178 -3.01 -4.07 -17.08
C LEU A 178 -3.45 -2.99 -16.07
N TRP A 179 -2.50 -2.34 -15.40
CA TRP A 179 -2.80 -1.26 -14.48
C TRP A 179 -3.46 -0.05 -15.17
N ALA A 180 -3.05 0.29 -16.40
CA ALA A 180 -3.64 1.37 -17.17
C ALA A 180 -5.08 1.03 -17.58
N ARG A 181 -5.34 -0.23 -17.94
CA ARG A 181 -6.71 -0.72 -18.20
C ARG A 181 -7.58 -0.60 -16.95
N ALA A 182 -7.07 -0.96 -15.77
CA ALA A 182 -7.79 -0.80 -14.50
C ALA A 182 -8.09 0.68 -14.21
N LYS A 183 -7.14 1.59 -14.48
CA LYS A 183 -7.33 3.04 -14.34
C LYS A 183 -8.39 3.59 -15.30
N ARG A 184 -8.44 3.11 -16.54
CA ARG A 184 -9.51 3.48 -17.47
C ARG A 184 -10.89 3.01 -17.02
N VAL A 185 -10.98 1.78 -16.47
CA VAL A 185 -12.24 1.29 -15.88
C VAL A 185 -12.65 2.16 -14.68
N GLN A 186 -11.68 2.55 -13.85
CA GLN A 186 -11.88 3.45 -12.72
C GLN A 186 -12.43 4.81 -13.20
N ALA A 187 -11.79 5.43 -14.19
CA ALA A 187 -12.22 6.70 -14.78
C ALA A 187 -13.60 6.61 -15.45
N ALA A 188 -13.87 5.51 -16.19
CA ALA A 188 -15.17 5.26 -16.80
C ALA A 188 -16.29 5.16 -15.75
N LEU A 189 -16.01 4.50 -14.61
CA LEU A 189 -16.95 4.41 -13.49
C LEU A 189 -17.20 5.79 -12.86
N SER A 190 -16.17 6.60 -12.67
CA SER A 190 -16.26 7.95 -12.17
C SER A 190 -17.08 8.86 -13.09
N MET A 191 -16.88 8.74 -14.40
CA MET A 191 -17.69 9.45 -15.40
C MET A 191 -19.15 9.00 -15.40
N ALA A 192 -19.42 7.70 -15.21
CA ALA A 192 -20.78 7.18 -15.11
C ALA A 192 -21.48 7.74 -13.86
N LEU A 193 -20.78 7.82 -12.72
CA LEU A 193 -21.33 8.44 -11.50
C LEU A 193 -21.64 9.92 -11.72
N ARG A 194 -20.79 10.66 -12.46
CA ARG A 194 -21.01 12.06 -12.80
C ARG A 194 -22.26 12.31 -13.66
N LYS A 195 -22.69 11.33 -14.45
CA LYS A 195 -23.94 11.43 -15.23
C LYS A 195 -25.20 11.29 -14.37
N VAL A 196 -25.08 10.61 -13.21
CA VAL A 196 -26.22 10.32 -12.33
C VAL A 196 -26.26 11.25 -11.12
N LEU A 197 -25.08 11.65 -10.63
CA LEU A 197 -24.95 12.49 -9.43
C LEU A 197 -24.38 13.86 -9.83
N ALA A 198 -24.97 14.91 -9.25
CA ALA A 198 -24.42 16.26 -9.39
C ALA A 198 -23.11 16.41 -8.59
N GLN A 199 -22.25 17.34 -9.00
CA GLN A 199 -21.16 17.80 -8.16
C GLN A 199 -21.75 18.53 -6.94
N PRO A 200 -21.12 18.41 -5.77
CA PRO A 200 -19.86 17.71 -5.45
C PRO A 200 -20.00 16.22 -5.10
N TYR A 201 -21.21 15.67 -5.10
CA TYR A 201 -21.50 14.29 -4.65
C TYR A 201 -20.88 13.24 -5.58
N ALA A 202 -20.80 13.51 -6.88
CA ALA A 202 -20.18 12.61 -7.84
C ALA A 202 -18.70 12.34 -7.52
N GLY A 203 -17.95 13.41 -7.17
CA GLY A 203 -16.55 13.31 -6.78
C GLY A 203 -16.35 12.50 -5.49
N ALA A 204 -17.19 12.77 -4.47
CA ALA A 204 -17.15 11.99 -3.23
C ALA A 204 -17.48 10.51 -3.47
N ALA A 205 -18.53 10.21 -4.26
CA ALA A 205 -18.92 8.85 -4.59
C ALA A 205 -17.81 8.11 -5.37
N ALA A 206 -17.17 8.75 -6.35
CA ALA A 206 -16.06 8.17 -7.11
C ALA A 206 -14.85 7.86 -6.20
N ALA A 207 -14.48 8.80 -5.32
CA ALA A 207 -13.40 8.60 -4.37
C ALA A 207 -13.68 7.43 -3.41
N MET A 208 -14.90 7.31 -2.89
CA MET A 208 -15.28 6.27 -1.94
C MET A 208 -15.47 4.89 -2.57
N THR A 209 -15.93 4.79 -3.83
CA THR A 209 -16.27 3.51 -4.47
C THR A 209 -15.15 2.96 -5.34
N ALA A 210 -14.52 3.84 -6.12
CA ALA A 210 -13.48 3.47 -7.08
C ALA A 210 -12.06 3.90 -6.64
N GLY A 211 -11.94 4.77 -5.63
CA GLY A 211 -10.67 5.36 -5.22
C GLY A 211 -10.18 6.46 -6.17
N ASP A 212 -11.03 6.93 -7.07
CA ASP A 212 -10.70 8.02 -7.99
C ASP A 212 -10.97 9.38 -7.34
N ARG A 213 -9.91 10.16 -7.18
CA ARG A 213 -9.95 11.49 -6.55
C ARG A 213 -9.91 12.63 -7.55
N ALA A 214 -9.87 12.34 -8.85
CA ALA A 214 -9.77 13.36 -9.91
C ALA A 214 -10.94 14.34 -9.91
N LEU A 215 -12.13 13.89 -9.49
CA LEU A 215 -13.34 14.71 -9.40
C LEU A 215 -13.58 15.32 -7.99
N LEU A 216 -12.67 15.11 -7.05
CA LEU A 216 -12.84 15.54 -5.66
C LEU A 216 -12.43 17.01 -5.51
N THR A 217 -13.39 17.90 -5.26
CA THR A 217 -13.13 19.33 -5.05
C THR A 217 -12.53 19.59 -3.66
N ASP A 218 -11.79 20.68 -3.52
CA ASP A 218 -11.17 21.05 -2.24
C ASP A 218 -12.24 21.40 -1.19
N GLU A 219 -13.38 21.97 -1.59
CA GLU A 219 -14.53 22.21 -0.69
C GLU A 219 -15.01 20.91 -0.03
N VAL A 220 -15.12 19.82 -0.79
CA VAL A 220 -15.51 18.50 -0.24
C VAL A 220 -14.44 17.96 0.68
N LYS A 221 -13.17 18.08 0.31
CA LYS A 221 -12.05 17.64 1.17
C LYS A 221 -12.08 18.38 2.50
N ASP A 222 -12.29 19.71 2.48
CA ASP A 222 -12.31 20.54 3.68
C ASP A 222 -13.56 20.29 4.54
N ALA A 223 -14.72 20.09 3.93
CA ALA A 223 -15.93 19.69 4.64
C ALA A 223 -15.76 18.36 5.37
N PHE A 224 -15.18 17.33 4.69
CA PHE A 224 -14.89 16.03 5.30
C PHE A 224 -13.79 16.12 6.37
N ARG A 225 -12.79 17.01 6.19
CA ARG A 225 -11.74 17.27 7.17
C ARG A 225 -12.33 17.93 8.42
N GLY A 226 -13.16 18.96 8.25
CA GLY A 226 -13.86 19.63 9.33
C GLY A 226 -14.80 18.72 10.13
N ALA A 227 -15.43 17.76 9.46
CA ALA A 227 -16.25 16.72 10.10
C ALA A 227 -15.44 15.56 10.73
N GLY A 228 -14.09 15.53 10.60
CA GLY A 228 -13.27 14.42 11.06
C GLY A 228 -13.43 13.14 10.23
N LEU A 229 -14.02 13.22 9.04
CA LEU A 229 -14.36 12.08 8.18
C LEU A 229 -13.43 11.92 6.96
N SER A 230 -12.27 12.56 6.94
CA SER A 230 -11.31 12.47 5.83
C SER A 230 -10.94 11.03 5.45
N HIS A 231 -10.92 10.13 6.43
CA HIS A 231 -10.63 8.71 6.23
C HIS A 231 -11.72 7.95 5.44
N VAL A 232 -12.93 8.50 5.32
CA VAL A 232 -14.05 7.90 4.55
C VAL A 232 -13.90 8.19 3.06
N LEU A 233 -13.28 9.33 2.68
CA LEU A 233 -13.00 9.67 1.28
C LEU A 233 -11.93 8.77 0.63
N VAL A 234 -11.22 8.00 1.42
CA VAL A 234 -10.22 7.06 0.93
C VAL A 234 -10.83 5.67 0.91
N VAL A 235 -10.64 4.94 -0.19
CA VAL A 235 -11.06 3.54 -0.23
C VAL A 235 -10.39 2.78 0.91
N SER A 236 -11.21 2.21 1.77
CA SER A 236 -10.75 1.56 3.00
C SER A 236 -10.94 0.04 2.93
N GLY A 237 -10.31 -0.65 3.86
CA GLY A 237 -10.52 -2.08 4.04
C GLY A 237 -11.97 -2.48 4.31
N LEU A 238 -12.82 -1.54 4.81
CA LEU A 238 -14.24 -1.77 5.00
C LEU A 238 -14.95 -1.96 3.67
N HIS A 239 -14.67 -1.12 2.66
CA HIS A 239 -15.24 -1.23 1.32
C HIS A 239 -14.91 -2.57 0.68
N LEU A 240 -13.63 -2.98 0.74
CA LEU A 240 -13.19 -4.28 0.24
C LEU A 240 -13.88 -5.44 0.99
N SER A 241 -13.97 -5.34 2.31
CA SER A 241 -14.63 -6.37 3.14
C SER A 241 -16.14 -6.48 2.84
N ALA A 242 -16.79 -5.35 2.59
CA ALA A 242 -18.20 -5.33 2.18
C ALA A 242 -18.39 -6.02 0.82
N VAL A 243 -17.60 -5.65 -0.19
CA VAL A 243 -17.67 -6.26 -1.53
C VAL A 243 -17.41 -7.77 -1.47
N GLY A 244 -16.29 -8.19 -0.88
CA GLY A 244 -15.94 -9.61 -0.76
C GLY A 244 -16.95 -10.39 0.09
N GLY A 245 -17.46 -9.79 1.17
CA GLY A 245 -18.46 -10.38 2.05
C GLY A 245 -19.82 -10.55 1.38
N LEU A 246 -20.28 -9.56 0.60
CA LEU A 246 -21.52 -9.64 -0.18
C LEU A 246 -21.45 -10.73 -1.25
N VAL A 247 -20.33 -10.77 -2.01
CA VAL A 247 -20.12 -11.83 -3.02
C VAL A 247 -20.10 -13.21 -2.36
N TYR A 248 -19.38 -13.35 -1.23
CA TYR A 248 -19.38 -14.60 -0.48
C TYR A 248 -20.79 -15.01 -0.04
N ALA A 249 -21.54 -14.08 0.57
CA ALA A 249 -22.88 -14.34 1.07
C ALA A 249 -23.86 -14.73 -0.06
N ALA A 250 -23.80 -14.04 -1.21
CA ALA A 250 -24.64 -14.31 -2.37
C ALA A 250 -24.38 -15.72 -2.94
N VAL A 251 -23.13 -16.07 -3.21
CA VAL A 251 -22.76 -17.37 -3.76
C VAL A 251 -22.94 -18.50 -2.73
N ARG A 252 -22.74 -18.22 -1.45
CA ARG A 252 -22.94 -19.18 -0.37
C ARG A 252 -24.38 -19.65 -0.25
N ARG A 253 -25.36 -18.79 -0.59
CA ARG A 253 -26.80 -19.17 -0.66
C ARG A 253 -27.08 -20.29 -1.66
N MET A 254 -26.22 -20.46 -2.68
CA MET A 254 -26.30 -21.57 -3.64
C MET A 254 -25.78 -22.92 -3.08
N GLY A 255 -25.42 -22.98 -1.79
CA GLY A 255 -24.91 -24.18 -1.14
C GLY A 255 -23.43 -24.51 -1.42
N ARG A 256 -22.78 -23.80 -2.34
CA ARG A 256 -21.41 -24.10 -2.83
C ARG A 256 -20.35 -23.30 -2.07
N ARG A 257 -19.96 -23.74 -0.87
CA ARG A 257 -19.00 -23.05 0.00
C ARG A 257 -17.64 -22.77 -0.69
N ARG A 258 -17.06 -23.75 -1.39
CA ARG A 258 -15.77 -23.59 -2.08
C ARG A 258 -15.84 -22.54 -3.18
N LEU A 259 -16.92 -22.56 -3.96
CA LEU A 259 -17.16 -21.56 -5.01
C LEU A 259 -17.34 -20.16 -4.40
N ALA A 260 -18.06 -20.02 -3.30
CA ALA A 260 -18.22 -18.75 -2.59
C ALA A 260 -16.87 -18.18 -2.12
N CYS A 261 -15.99 -19.01 -1.56
CA CYS A 261 -14.64 -18.58 -1.20
C CYS A 261 -13.83 -18.12 -2.41
N ALA A 262 -13.84 -18.88 -3.51
CA ALA A 262 -13.12 -18.54 -4.73
C ALA A 262 -13.64 -17.23 -5.35
N CYS A 263 -14.95 -17.03 -5.44
CA CYS A 263 -15.56 -15.79 -5.94
C CYS A 263 -15.21 -14.58 -5.04
N ALA A 264 -15.21 -14.75 -3.72
CA ALA A 264 -14.85 -13.69 -2.79
C ALA A 264 -13.35 -13.32 -2.89
N MET A 265 -12.48 -14.30 -3.08
CA MET A 265 -11.04 -14.04 -3.34
C MET A 265 -10.84 -13.28 -4.64
N PHE A 266 -11.51 -13.73 -5.72
CA PHE A 266 -11.44 -13.08 -7.02
C PHE A 266 -11.96 -11.64 -6.98
N SER A 267 -13.13 -11.40 -6.36
CA SER A 267 -13.69 -10.05 -6.21
C SER A 267 -12.80 -9.14 -5.36
N SER A 268 -12.14 -9.68 -4.33
CA SER A 268 -11.17 -8.92 -3.53
C SER A 268 -9.96 -8.52 -4.36
N LEU A 269 -9.40 -9.43 -5.16
CA LEU A 269 -8.30 -9.13 -6.08
C LEU A 269 -8.69 -8.12 -7.15
N ALA A 270 -9.86 -8.29 -7.77
CA ALA A 270 -10.37 -7.36 -8.77
C ALA A 270 -10.55 -5.95 -8.18
N PHE A 271 -11.07 -5.85 -6.96
CA PHE A 271 -11.21 -4.57 -6.26
C PHE A 271 -9.86 -3.94 -5.91
N MET A 272 -8.87 -4.73 -5.46
CA MET A 272 -7.50 -4.26 -5.24
C MET A 272 -6.89 -3.68 -6.52
N CYS A 273 -7.09 -4.36 -7.65
CA CYS A 273 -6.62 -3.93 -8.96
C CYS A 273 -7.29 -2.61 -9.38
N LEU A 274 -8.61 -2.49 -9.21
CA LEU A 274 -9.40 -1.30 -9.53
C LEU A 274 -8.93 -0.08 -8.73
N THR A 275 -8.63 -0.26 -7.45
CA THR A 275 -8.22 0.82 -6.53
C THR A 275 -6.73 1.13 -6.56
N GLY A 276 -5.93 0.45 -7.41
CA GLY A 276 -4.51 0.71 -7.61
C GLY A 276 -3.62 0.20 -6.49
N PHE A 277 -4.02 -0.84 -5.76
CA PHE A 277 -3.23 -1.47 -4.69
C PHE A 277 -2.77 -0.51 -3.57
N THR A 278 -3.63 0.41 -3.17
CA THR A 278 -3.30 1.30 -2.04
C THR A 278 -2.98 0.50 -0.77
N PRO A 279 -2.07 0.95 0.10
CA PRO A 279 -1.61 0.19 1.27
C PRO A 279 -2.74 -0.33 2.17
N SER A 280 -3.77 0.49 2.39
CA SER A 280 -4.96 0.12 3.17
C SER A 280 -5.75 -1.04 2.54
N VAL A 281 -5.92 -0.99 1.21
CA VAL A 281 -6.64 -2.02 0.45
C VAL A 281 -5.83 -3.30 0.35
N VAL A 282 -4.50 -3.22 0.13
CA VAL A 282 -3.61 -4.39 0.10
C VAL A 282 -3.63 -5.14 1.42
N ARG A 283 -3.57 -4.43 2.55
CA ARG A 283 -3.66 -5.06 3.87
C ARG A 283 -4.98 -5.80 4.06
N ALA A 284 -6.10 -5.14 3.77
CA ALA A 284 -7.43 -5.76 3.90
C ALA A 284 -7.59 -6.92 2.91
N GLY A 285 -7.13 -6.76 1.68
CA GLY A 285 -7.13 -7.80 0.65
C GLY A 285 -6.33 -9.02 1.07
N THR A 286 -5.12 -8.84 1.58
CA THR A 286 -4.31 -9.93 2.12
C THR A 286 -5.05 -10.68 3.23
N ALA A 287 -5.68 -9.96 4.16
CA ALA A 287 -6.47 -10.58 5.22
C ALA A 287 -7.67 -11.37 4.67
N MET A 288 -8.39 -10.83 3.67
CA MET A 288 -9.51 -11.50 3.03
C MET A 288 -9.07 -12.74 2.23
N LEU A 289 -7.97 -12.63 1.48
CA LEU A 289 -7.40 -13.77 0.74
C LEU A 289 -7.00 -14.90 1.68
N LEU A 290 -6.39 -14.58 2.82
CA LEU A 290 -6.03 -15.58 3.83
C LEU A 290 -7.26 -16.16 4.55
N LEU A 291 -8.29 -15.34 4.81
CA LEU A 291 -9.54 -15.79 5.41
C LEU A 291 -10.26 -16.80 4.51
N TYR A 292 -10.52 -16.41 3.25
CA TYR A 292 -11.25 -17.26 2.31
C TYR A 292 -10.39 -18.43 1.79
N GLY A 293 -9.08 -18.21 1.61
CA GLY A 293 -8.13 -19.27 1.28
C GLY A 293 -8.03 -20.31 2.39
N GLY A 294 -7.92 -19.89 3.65
CA GLY A 294 -7.98 -20.78 4.80
C GLY A 294 -9.28 -21.58 4.86
N ALA A 295 -10.43 -20.92 4.59
CA ALA A 295 -11.73 -21.58 4.54
C ALA A 295 -11.86 -22.58 3.38
N LEU A 296 -11.22 -22.30 2.24
CA LEU A 296 -11.16 -23.20 1.07
C LEU A 296 -10.41 -24.49 1.41
N PHE A 297 -9.31 -24.39 2.15
CA PHE A 297 -8.46 -25.53 2.57
C PHE A 297 -8.85 -26.08 3.96
N ASN A 298 -10.00 -25.70 4.52
CA ASN A 298 -10.47 -26.08 5.85
C ASN A 298 -9.46 -25.75 6.99
N ARG A 299 -8.67 -24.69 6.81
CA ARG A 299 -7.73 -24.18 7.80
C ARG A 299 -8.30 -22.95 8.52
N LYS A 300 -7.97 -22.80 9.80
CA LYS A 300 -8.34 -21.59 10.56
C LYS A 300 -7.38 -20.46 10.19
N SER A 301 -7.91 -19.32 9.77
CA SER A 301 -7.13 -18.10 9.61
C SER A 301 -6.83 -17.47 10.98
N ASP A 302 -5.63 -16.92 11.13
CA ASP A 302 -5.19 -16.20 12.33
C ASP A 302 -4.92 -14.74 11.96
N ALA A 303 -5.67 -13.82 12.57
CA ALA A 303 -5.62 -12.40 12.22
C ALA A 303 -4.24 -11.75 12.41
N LEU A 304 -3.50 -12.14 13.48
CA LEU A 304 -2.15 -11.63 13.69
C LEU A 304 -1.16 -12.14 12.62
N THR A 305 -1.31 -13.40 12.19
CA THR A 305 -0.49 -13.96 11.10
C THR A 305 -0.82 -13.28 9.77
N SER A 306 -2.09 -12.99 9.51
CA SER A 306 -2.54 -12.25 8.32
C SER A 306 -1.96 -10.83 8.30
N LEU A 307 -2.00 -10.15 9.44
CA LEU A 307 -1.47 -8.80 9.58
C LEU A 307 0.06 -8.77 9.39
N GLY A 308 0.79 -9.69 10.01
CA GLY A 308 2.25 -9.81 9.85
C GLY A 308 2.65 -10.15 8.40
N LEU A 309 1.88 -11.02 7.72
CA LEU A 309 2.12 -11.32 6.31
C LEU A 309 1.85 -10.10 5.42
N ALA A 310 0.80 -9.33 5.70
CA ALA A 310 0.53 -8.09 4.96
C ALA A 310 1.66 -7.08 5.14
N ALA A 311 2.18 -6.90 6.37
CA ALA A 311 3.36 -6.07 6.64
C ALA A 311 4.56 -6.51 5.83
N LEU A 312 4.82 -7.82 5.81
CA LEU A 312 5.94 -8.39 5.07
C LEU A 312 5.80 -8.14 3.56
N LEU A 313 4.63 -8.40 2.98
CA LEU A 313 4.38 -8.23 1.55
C LEU A 313 4.53 -6.76 1.12
N LEU A 314 3.96 -5.83 1.88
CA LEU A 314 4.07 -4.39 1.58
C LEU A 314 5.51 -3.89 1.65
N CYS A 315 6.21 -4.23 2.74
CA CYS A 315 7.60 -3.79 2.93
C CYS A 315 8.62 -4.55 2.05
N LEU A 316 8.28 -5.73 1.51
CA LEU A 316 9.10 -6.41 0.51
C LEU A 316 9.00 -5.76 -0.87
N GLN A 317 7.82 -5.24 -1.24
CA GLN A 317 7.64 -4.50 -2.49
C GLN A 317 8.38 -3.16 -2.45
N ASN A 318 8.23 -2.44 -1.35
CA ASN A 318 8.91 -1.17 -1.10
C ASN A 318 9.26 -1.07 0.39
N PRO A 319 10.55 -1.18 0.77
CA PRO A 319 10.98 -1.05 2.17
C PRO A 319 10.64 0.32 2.79
N TYR A 320 10.44 1.35 1.96
CA TYR A 320 10.03 2.68 2.42
C TYR A 320 8.54 2.74 2.80
N ALA A 321 7.72 1.77 2.43
CA ALA A 321 6.33 1.69 2.86
C ALA A 321 6.17 1.62 4.39
N ALA A 322 7.21 1.22 5.12
CA ALA A 322 7.19 1.17 6.59
C ALA A 322 7.02 2.55 7.26
N VAL A 323 7.36 3.64 6.57
CA VAL A 323 7.21 5.02 7.07
C VAL A 323 5.89 5.67 6.66
N ASP A 324 5.05 4.98 5.89
CA ASP A 324 3.72 5.47 5.53
C ASP A 324 2.82 5.58 6.77
N VAL A 325 2.38 6.79 7.07
CA VAL A 325 1.50 7.09 8.20
C VAL A 325 0.18 6.33 8.11
N SER A 326 -0.40 6.19 6.91
CA SER A 326 -1.64 5.44 6.68
C SER A 326 -1.46 3.96 7.02
N LEU A 327 -0.32 3.38 6.66
CA LEU A 327 0.02 2.00 7.01
C LEU A 327 0.15 1.85 8.52
N LEU A 328 0.92 2.71 9.17
CA LEU A 328 1.18 2.65 10.61
C LEU A 328 -0.11 2.82 11.44
N LEU A 329 -0.94 3.81 11.10
CA LEU A 329 -2.24 4.04 11.76
C LEU A 329 -3.17 2.83 11.61
N SER A 330 -3.20 2.26 10.44
CA SER A 330 -4.07 1.14 10.14
C SER A 330 -3.62 -0.16 10.83
N PHE A 331 -2.31 -0.39 10.93
CA PHE A 331 -1.75 -1.53 11.67
C PHE A 331 -1.96 -1.38 13.18
N SER A 332 -1.70 -0.19 13.74
CA SER A 332 -1.91 0.08 15.16
C SER A 332 -3.39 -0.04 15.55
N ALA A 333 -4.31 0.49 14.75
CA ALA A 333 -5.74 0.33 14.97
C ALA A 333 -6.16 -1.15 14.95
N THR A 334 -5.68 -1.93 13.97
CA THR A 334 -6.01 -3.36 13.89
C THR A 334 -5.44 -4.14 15.09
N LEU A 335 -4.21 -3.85 15.49
CA LEU A 335 -3.61 -4.45 16.69
C LEU A 335 -4.40 -4.10 17.96
N GLY A 336 -4.84 -2.84 18.08
CA GLY A 336 -5.68 -2.40 19.21
C GLY A 336 -6.99 -3.18 19.28
N VAL A 337 -7.70 -3.33 18.15
CA VAL A 337 -8.93 -4.13 18.09
C VAL A 337 -8.68 -5.60 18.44
N LEU A 338 -7.61 -6.18 17.92
CA LEU A 338 -7.25 -7.58 18.23
C LEU A 338 -6.89 -7.77 19.70
N TRP A 339 -6.22 -6.81 20.30
CA TRP A 339 -5.87 -6.85 21.74
C TRP A 339 -7.12 -6.73 22.61
N VAL A 340 -7.96 -5.74 22.39
CA VAL A 340 -9.22 -5.53 23.14
C VAL A 340 -10.14 -6.75 23.03
N THR A 341 -10.29 -7.30 21.82
CA THR A 341 -11.12 -8.51 21.61
C THR A 341 -10.54 -9.75 22.29
N ALA A 342 -9.23 -9.90 22.35
CA ALA A 342 -8.57 -10.98 23.07
C ALA A 342 -8.80 -10.85 24.60
N GLU A 343 -8.67 -9.64 25.14
CA GLU A 343 -8.86 -9.37 26.57
C GLU A 343 -10.33 -9.55 26.98
N HIS A 344 -11.27 -9.06 26.17
CA HIS A 344 -12.70 -9.27 26.41
C HIS A 344 -13.10 -10.76 26.42
N ARG A 345 -12.51 -11.58 25.55
CA ARG A 345 -12.71 -13.04 25.56
C ARG A 345 -12.16 -13.68 26.83
N ARG A 346 -11.01 -13.24 27.34
CA ARG A 346 -10.40 -13.72 28.61
C ARG A 346 -11.30 -13.37 29.76
N TRP A 347 -11.75 -12.12 29.83
CA TRP A 347 -12.66 -11.66 30.88
C TRP A 347 -13.97 -12.47 30.95
N ARG A 348 -14.63 -12.68 29.79
CA ARG A 348 -15.83 -13.51 29.70
C ARG A 348 -15.58 -14.96 30.13
N ALA A 349 -14.46 -15.55 29.77
CA ALA A 349 -14.10 -16.90 30.16
C ALA A 349 -13.86 -17.00 31.68
N GLY A 350 -13.22 -16.00 32.29
CA GLY A 350 -13.01 -15.90 33.72
C GLY A 350 -14.32 -15.75 34.50
N SER A 351 -15.21 -14.87 34.04
CA SER A 351 -16.52 -14.65 34.67
C SER A 351 -17.41 -15.90 34.61
N ALA A 352 -17.37 -16.63 33.48
CA ALA A 352 -18.12 -17.88 33.33
C ALA A 352 -17.57 -19.01 34.24
N ALA A 353 -16.28 -19.04 34.49
CA ALA A 353 -15.65 -19.99 35.40
C ALA A 353 -16.02 -19.70 36.87
N GLN A 354 -16.03 -18.41 37.26
CA GLN A 354 -16.45 -17.98 38.60
C GLN A 354 -17.93 -18.28 38.89
N GLY A 355 -18.82 -18.04 37.91
CA GLY A 355 -20.25 -18.35 38.05
C GLY A 355 -20.54 -19.86 38.20
N LYS A 356 -19.74 -20.73 37.59
CA LYS A 356 -19.86 -22.19 37.77
C LYS A 356 -19.37 -22.66 39.12
N ASN A 357 -18.37 -21.99 39.71
CA ASN A 357 -17.87 -22.32 41.06
C ASN A 357 -18.76 -21.79 42.19
N ALA A 358 -19.52 -20.72 41.95
CA ALA A 358 -20.49 -20.17 42.89
C ALA A 358 -21.82 -20.95 42.92
N ALA A 359 -22.08 -21.75 41.89
CA ALA A 359 -23.29 -22.58 41.77
C ALA A 359 -23.08 -24.05 42.22
N ARG A 360 -21.89 -24.39 42.73
CA ARG A 360 -21.56 -25.65 43.38
C ARG A 360 -21.38 -25.42 44.89
#